data_209282755ef300cddbaa299c1357efa5
#
_entry.id   209282755ef300cddbaa299c1357efa5
#
_cell.length_a   1.000
_cell.length_b   1.000
_cell.length_c   1.000
_cell.angle_alpha   90.00
_cell.angle_beta   90.00
_cell.angle_gamma   90.00
#
_symmetry.space_group_name_H-M   'P 1'
#
loop_
_entity.id
_entity.type
_entity.pdbx_description
1 polymer ?
#
loop_
_entity_poly.entity_id
_entity_poly.type
_entity_poly.pdbx_seq_one_letter_code
_entity_poly.pdbx_strand_id
1 'polypeptide(L)'
;MRTEKKPLFNTGGIKLIYNTAQKQKEYFYSMLTPQEQALLKYIPTVNGLLDFAVEQFADLPAISDGKVTYTYKELNERVAIRRGYLQTLNFNQGDRIAVFAPNTLDAMELYLAIVTSGYVSVMLPSQLNNIALMRLCKKFDVSAVFYDNSLEKVAKTSGIEAYSTEFIQSNPLPQTDVTKDTICSICLTGGTTGTPKGAVMTHGAIMRGAFNGCFISGGVLQQRYIAILPLSHIFGLVKGFLSSLYTGGLTFECRNIKQAFVLIPVLKPTTLVLVPGMAEIIINLTNVKGRAYSESIKTMIIGAAPVPPKLMKAIDDLGIQVLAGYGLTEGSNLTAGNKDVMSNLDSMGMIYPEQQYKVVDGELRIKGDNLMNGYWSDEEATNQAFDEDGWLKTGDLAKVDENGYIYIVGRIKNLIILPNGENVSPEELEEIFYKSEYVQDCLVKEDELNGKKVIGIEFLPNAEAVKNMNEEEIYNLFRQLVTETNKTLPTYKQISKISIRKEDFKRTNAMKISRN
;
A
#
# COMPACT_ATOMS: atom_id res chain seq x y z
N MET A 1 6.10 36.07 22.71
CA MET A 1 7.34 35.79 21.98
C MET A 1 7.06 34.53 21.15
N ARG A 2 6.93 34.68 19.84
CA ARG A 2 6.81 33.51 18.93
C ARG A 2 8.23 32.96 18.76
N THR A 3 8.48 31.75 19.25
CA THR A 3 9.70 31.00 18.97
C THR A 3 9.69 30.62 17.50
N GLU A 4 10.53 31.29 16.70
CA GLU A 4 10.81 30.86 15.34
C GLU A 4 11.33 29.42 15.37
N LYS A 5 10.57 28.50 14.78
CA LYS A 5 11.02 27.11 14.57
C LYS A 5 12.17 27.16 13.56
N LYS A 6 13.37 26.73 13.98
CA LYS A 6 14.47 26.46 13.04
C LYS A 6 13.99 25.48 11.97
N PRO A 7 14.36 25.68 10.68
CA PRO A 7 13.99 24.74 9.62
C PRO A 7 14.53 23.34 9.94
N LEU A 8 13.70 22.32 9.71
CA LEU A 8 13.96 20.90 10.01
C LEU A 8 15.23 20.34 9.34
N PHE A 9 15.68 21.00 8.27
CA PHE A 9 16.93 20.72 7.58
C PHE A 9 17.50 22.02 6.99
N ASN A 10 18.82 22.11 6.91
CA ASN A 10 19.52 23.27 6.33
C ASN A 10 19.45 23.21 4.79
N THR A 11 18.24 23.25 4.23
CA THR A 11 17.98 23.34 2.80
C THR A 11 17.38 24.72 2.53
N GLY A 12 18.23 25.64 2.10
CA GLY A 12 17.78 26.98 1.73
C GLY A 12 16.67 26.94 0.69
N GLY A 13 15.49 27.42 1.07
CA GLY A 13 14.42 27.81 0.18
C GLY A 13 13.60 26.66 -0.43
N ILE A 14 12.37 27.02 -0.83
CA ILE A 14 11.46 26.18 -1.61
C ILE A 14 12.15 25.75 -2.91
N LYS A 15 12.57 24.48 -3.00
CA LYS A 15 13.03 23.93 -4.27
C LYS A 15 11.80 23.54 -5.10
N LEU A 16 11.25 24.50 -5.83
CA LEU A 16 10.24 24.25 -6.84
C LEU A 16 10.93 23.56 -8.02
N ILE A 17 10.71 22.25 -8.19
CA ILE A 17 11.20 21.52 -9.35
C ILE A 17 10.13 21.61 -10.42
N TYR A 18 10.16 22.70 -11.19
CA TYR A 18 9.38 22.82 -12.42
C TYR A 18 10.11 22.10 -13.56
N ASN A 19 9.37 21.36 -14.33
CA ASN A 19 9.71 20.69 -15.60
C ASN A 19 9.93 19.16 -15.54
N THR A 20 9.20 18.50 -14.67
CA THR A 20 9.27 17.02 -14.58
C THR A 20 8.18 16.31 -15.40
N ALA A 21 7.10 16.98 -15.80
CA ALA A 21 5.96 16.33 -16.46
C ALA A 21 6.33 15.55 -17.72
N GLN A 22 7.21 16.11 -18.58
CA GLN A 22 7.68 15.42 -19.77
C GLN A 22 8.60 14.25 -19.41
N LYS A 23 9.55 14.45 -18.49
CA LYS A 23 10.45 13.38 -18.00
C LYS A 23 9.66 12.25 -17.34
N GLN A 24 8.64 12.57 -16.55
CA GLN A 24 7.74 11.60 -15.92
C GLN A 24 7.02 10.77 -16.98
N LYS A 25 6.42 11.41 -17.98
CA LYS A 25 5.75 10.70 -19.08
C LYS A 25 6.74 9.78 -19.82
N GLU A 26 7.89 10.27 -20.24
CA GLU A 26 8.92 9.47 -20.88
C GLU A 26 9.35 8.29 -20.02
N TYR A 27 9.59 8.51 -18.72
CA TYR A 27 10.00 7.48 -17.79
C TYR A 27 8.96 6.37 -17.68
N PHE A 28 7.69 6.69 -17.40
CA PHE A 28 6.67 5.68 -17.19
C PHE A 28 6.19 5.05 -18.50
N TYR A 29 5.94 5.84 -19.54
CA TYR A 29 5.49 5.28 -20.81
C TYR A 29 6.54 4.42 -21.50
N SER A 30 7.85 4.61 -21.22
CA SER A 30 8.90 3.71 -21.69
C SER A 30 8.82 2.29 -21.09
N MET A 31 8.03 2.09 -20.02
CA MET A 31 7.77 0.77 -19.45
C MET A 31 6.77 -0.05 -20.28
N LEU A 32 5.98 0.61 -21.10
CA LEU A 32 4.91 0.01 -21.90
C LEU A 32 5.35 -0.18 -23.35
N THR A 33 4.93 -1.27 -23.95
CA THR A 33 5.06 -1.49 -25.39
C THR A 33 4.18 -0.49 -26.17
N PRO A 34 4.45 -0.23 -27.46
CA PRO A 34 3.58 0.63 -28.27
C PRO A 34 2.11 0.18 -28.31
N GLN A 35 1.86 -1.12 -28.29
CA GLN A 35 0.51 -1.68 -28.24
C GLN A 35 -0.18 -1.36 -26.90
N GLU A 36 0.52 -1.54 -25.78
CA GLU A 36 0.02 -1.21 -24.44
C GLU A 36 -0.23 0.29 -24.32
N GLN A 37 0.67 1.14 -24.84
CA GLN A 37 0.47 2.60 -24.85
C GLN A 37 -0.75 3.01 -25.69
N ALA A 38 -1.05 2.32 -26.77
CA ALA A 38 -2.22 2.58 -27.59
C ALA A 38 -3.51 2.18 -26.88
N LEU A 39 -3.51 1.04 -26.19
CA LEU A 39 -4.67 0.49 -25.49
C LEU A 39 -4.96 1.20 -24.16
N LEU A 40 -3.95 1.36 -23.32
CA LEU A 40 -4.12 1.84 -21.95
C LEU A 40 -4.23 3.37 -21.93
N LYS A 41 -5.42 3.86 -21.66
CA LYS A 41 -5.74 5.28 -21.48
C LYS A 41 -6.38 5.50 -20.11
N TYR A 42 -6.21 6.67 -19.55
CA TYR A 42 -6.87 7.00 -18.30
C TYR A 42 -8.40 7.01 -18.48
N ILE A 43 -9.08 6.23 -17.66
CA ILE A 43 -10.53 6.12 -17.60
C ILE A 43 -10.97 6.68 -16.25
N PRO A 44 -11.87 7.70 -16.21
CA PRO A 44 -12.10 8.48 -15.00
C PRO A 44 -13.07 7.84 -13.99
N THR A 45 -13.74 6.73 -14.34
CA THR A 45 -14.73 6.08 -13.46
C THR A 45 -14.58 4.56 -13.46
N VAL A 46 -14.97 3.91 -12.36
CA VAL A 46 -15.00 2.43 -12.27
C VAL A 46 -16.05 1.87 -13.26
N ASN A 47 -17.12 2.61 -13.52
CA ASN A 47 -18.11 2.27 -14.54
C ASN A 47 -17.45 2.13 -15.92
N GLY A 48 -16.73 3.18 -16.33
CA GLY A 48 -16.00 3.16 -17.59
C GLY A 48 -14.90 2.09 -17.64
N LEU A 49 -14.28 1.74 -16.49
CA LEU A 49 -13.34 0.63 -16.45
C LEU A 49 -14.00 -0.71 -16.76
N LEU A 50 -15.19 -0.99 -16.22
CA LEU A 50 -15.91 -2.22 -16.52
C LEU A 50 -16.33 -2.28 -17.99
N ASP A 51 -16.83 -1.16 -18.55
CA ASP A 51 -17.20 -1.09 -19.95
C ASP A 51 -15.98 -1.34 -20.86
N PHE A 52 -14.86 -0.67 -20.59
CA PHE A 52 -13.61 -0.87 -21.30
C PHE A 52 -13.11 -2.33 -21.18
N ALA A 53 -13.16 -2.91 -19.98
CA ALA A 53 -12.67 -4.26 -19.75
C ALA A 53 -13.51 -5.30 -20.50
N VAL A 54 -14.83 -5.12 -20.58
CA VAL A 54 -15.71 -5.98 -21.38
C VAL A 54 -15.47 -5.77 -22.87
N GLU A 55 -15.33 -4.52 -23.33
CA GLU A 55 -15.05 -4.22 -24.73
C GLU A 55 -13.74 -4.86 -25.22
N GLN A 56 -12.68 -4.82 -24.41
CA GLN A 56 -11.36 -5.26 -24.83
C GLN A 56 -11.06 -6.73 -24.48
N PHE A 57 -11.70 -7.28 -23.43
CA PHE A 57 -11.29 -8.56 -22.83
C PHE A 57 -12.47 -9.51 -22.53
N ALA A 58 -13.64 -9.35 -23.16
CA ALA A 58 -14.90 -10.05 -22.85
C ALA A 58 -14.73 -11.53 -22.48
N ASP A 59 -14.02 -12.29 -23.30
CA ASP A 59 -13.89 -13.74 -23.18
C ASP A 59 -12.66 -14.18 -22.36
N LEU A 60 -11.83 -13.22 -21.90
CA LEU A 60 -10.69 -13.54 -21.04
C LEU A 60 -11.15 -13.79 -19.61
N PRO A 61 -10.45 -14.66 -18.85
CA PRO A 61 -10.72 -14.86 -17.43
C PRO A 61 -10.38 -13.59 -16.64
N ALA A 62 -11.31 -13.17 -15.78
CA ALA A 62 -11.20 -11.96 -14.95
C ALA A 62 -10.91 -12.28 -13.48
N ILE A 63 -11.77 -13.13 -12.86
CA ILE A 63 -11.64 -13.52 -11.45
C ILE A 63 -11.85 -15.03 -11.30
N SER A 64 -11.17 -15.64 -10.31
CA SER A 64 -11.27 -17.08 -10.04
C SER A 64 -11.01 -17.42 -8.57
N ASP A 65 -11.67 -18.47 -8.04
CA ASP A 65 -11.35 -19.10 -6.75
C ASP A 65 -10.40 -20.30 -6.92
N GLY A 66 -9.98 -20.58 -8.15
CA GLY A 66 -9.18 -21.75 -8.53
C GLY A 66 -10.03 -22.97 -8.93
N LYS A 67 -11.35 -22.93 -8.76
CA LYS A 67 -12.31 -23.96 -9.19
C LYS A 67 -13.28 -23.40 -10.23
N VAL A 68 -13.82 -22.24 -9.93
CA VAL A 68 -14.70 -21.48 -10.82
C VAL A 68 -13.93 -20.28 -11.33
N THR A 69 -14.09 -19.97 -12.60
CA THR A 69 -13.49 -18.81 -13.23
C THR A 69 -14.56 -18.07 -14.01
N TYR A 70 -14.68 -16.77 -13.79
CA TYR A 70 -15.56 -15.89 -14.55
C TYR A 70 -14.76 -15.06 -15.53
N THR A 71 -15.24 -14.99 -16.77
CA THR A 71 -14.74 -14.09 -17.80
C THR A 71 -15.11 -12.63 -17.46
N TYR A 72 -14.53 -11.65 -18.16
CA TYR A 72 -14.92 -10.24 -17.99
C TYR A 72 -16.40 -10.00 -18.30
N LYS A 73 -16.93 -10.67 -19.32
CA LYS A 73 -18.35 -10.63 -19.67
C LYS A 73 -19.20 -11.18 -18.52
N GLU A 74 -18.91 -12.37 -18.04
CA GLU A 74 -19.63 -13.00 -16.92
C GLU A 74 -19.49 -12.20 -15.62
N LEU A 75 -18.31 -11.64 -15.32
CA LEU A 75 -18.13 -10.74 -14.18
C LEU A 75 -19.07 -9.53 -14.26
N ASN A 76 -19.16 -8.87 -15.43
CA ASN A 76 -20.05 -7.72 -15.61
C ASN A 76 -21.52 -8.09 -15.47
N GLU A 77 -21.93 -9.25 -16.00
CA GLU A 77 -23.30 -9.78 -15.85
C GLU A 77 -23.62 -10.04 -14.37
N ARG A 78 -22.71 -10.65 -13.61
CA ARG A 78 -22.86 -10.90 -12.18
C ARG A 78 -22.92 -9.60 -11.37
N VAL A 79 -22.08 -8.63 -11.72
CA VAL A 79 -22.11 -7.29 -11.11
C VAL A 79 -23.45 -6.59 -11.39
N ALA A 80 -24.02 -6.73 -12.60
CA ALA A 80 -25.33 -6.18 -12.94
C ALA A 80 -26.46 -6.83 -12.11
N ILE A 81 -26.41 -8.14 -11.87
CA ILE A 81 -27.35 -8.85 -11.01
C ILE A 81 -27.23 -8.36 -9.55
N ARG A 82 -26.00 -8.17 -9.05
CA ARG A 82 -25.79 -7.62 -7.70
C ARG A 82 -26.29 -6.19 -7.57
N ARG A 83 -26.16 -5.35 -8.60
CA ARG A 83 -26.79 -4.01 -8.62
C ARG A 83 -28.31 -4.12 -8.46
N GLY A 84 -28.93 -5.07 -9.17
CA GLY A 84 -30.35 -5.34 -9.02
C GLY A 84 -30.73 -5.75 -7.60
N TYR A 85 -29.93 -6.61 -6.96
CA TYR A 85 -30.17 -6.98 -5.56
C TYR A 85 -30.01 -5.78 -4.61
N LEU A 86 -28.94 -4.99 -4.75
CA LEU A 86 -28.74 -3.78 -3.94
C LEU A 86 -29.92 -2.79 -4.07
N GLN A 87 -30.50 -2.65 -5.26
CA GLN A 87 -31.68 -1.81 -5.48
C GLN A 87 -32.88 -2.26 -4.65
N THR A 88 -33.06 -3.58 -4.42
CA THR A 88 -34.20 -4.09 -3.62
C THR A 88 -34.09 -3.73 -2.13
N LEU A 89 -32.92 -3.33 -1.67
CA LEU A 89 -32.65 -2.94 -0.29
C LEU A 89 -32.92 -1.45 -0.03
N ASN A 90 -33.37 -0.71 -1.05
CA ASN A 90 -33.80 0.70 -0.96
C ASN A 90 -32.74 1.67 -0.40
N PHE A 91 -31.47 1.45 -0.72
CA PHE A 91 -30.42 2.42 -0.40
C PHE A 91 -30.56 3.69 -1.24
N ASN A 92 -30.17 4.81 -0.67
CA ASN A 92 -30.08 6.08 -1.38
C ASN A 92 -28.71 6.23 -2.04
N GLN A 93 -28.66 7.00 -3.13
CA GLN A 93 -27.37 7.32 -3.75
C GLN A 93 -26.44 8.00 -2.74
N GLY A 94 -25.18 7.56 -2.70
CA GLY A 94 -24.20 8.04 -1.72
C GLY A 94 -24.25 7.33 -0.35
N ASP A 95 -25.17 6.39 -0.11
CA ASP A 95 -25.17 5.57 1.09
C ASP A 95 -23.88 4.74 1.20
N ARG A 96 -23.38 4.60 2.44
CA ARG A 96 -22.13 3.90 2.74
C ARG A 96 -22.44 2.44 3.04
N ILE A 97 -21.96 1.57 2.16
CA ILE A 97 -22.16 0.12 2.27
C ILE A 97 -20.83 -0.51 2.63
N ALA A 98 -20.77 -1.14 3.82
CA ALA A 98 -19.57 -1.83 4.26
C ALA A 98 -19.52 -3.27 3.70
N VAL A 99 -18.33 -3.69 3.27
CA VAL A 99 -18.01 -5.08 2.93
C VAL A 99 -17.04 -5.63 3.95
N PHE A 100 -17.52 -6.53 4.80
CA PHE A 100 -16.77 -7.18 5.88
C PHE A 100 -16.48 -8.63 5.49
N ALA A 101 -15.45 -8.82 4.68
CA ALA A 101 -15.11 -10.09 4.08
C ALA A 101 -13.59 -10.23 3.83
N PRO A 102 -13.04 -11.45 3.76
CA PRO A 102 -11.76 -11.68 3.13
C PRO A 102 -11.85 -11.42 1.61
N ASN A 103 -10.73 -11.56 0.89
CA ASN A 103 -10.69 -11.36 -0.56
C ASN A 103 -11.34 -12.54 -1.29
N THR A 104 -12.66 -12.55 -1.37
CA THR A 104 -13.47 -13.55 -2.08
C THR A 104 -13.99 -13.00 -3.41
N LEU A 105 -14.42 -13.88 -4.32
CA LEU A 105 -15.10 -13.46 -5.56
C LEU A 105 -16.33 -12.59 -5.24
N ASP A 106 -17.12 -13.00 -4.24
CA ASP A 106 -18.29 -12.25 -3.80
C ASP A 106 -17.94 -10.83 -3.34
N ALA A 107 -16.84 -10.66 -2.58
CA ALA A 107 -16.39 -9.34 -2.12
C ALA A 107 -15.92 -8.46 -3.28
N MET A 108 -15.23 -9.04 -4.29
CA MET A 108 -14.78 -8.33 -5.49
C MET A 108 -15.97 -7.84 -6.32
N GLU A 109 -16.92 -8.73 -6.61
CA GLU A 109 -18.15 -8.43 -7.35
C GLU A 109 -18.99 -7.37 -6.62
N LEU A 110 -19.13 -7.52 -5.30
CA LEU A 110 -19.94 -6.61 -4.49
C LEU A 110 -19.32 -5.21 -4.42
N TYR A 111 -17.98 -5.10 -4.31
CA TYR A 111 -17.30 -3.80 -4.42
C TYR A 111 -17.66 -3.10 -5.73
N LEU A 112 -17.54 -3.81 -6.85
CA LEU A 112 -17.86 -3.26 -8.16
C LEU A 112 -19.35 -2.88 -8.26
N ALA A 113 -20.26 -3.72 -7.74
CA ALA A 113 -21.69 -3.43 -7.76
C ALA A 113 -22.04 -2.18 -6.94
N ILE A 114 -21.47 -2.04 -5.74
CA ILE A 114 -21.68 -0.89 -4.85
C ILE A 114 -21.27 0.41 -5.57
N VAL A 115 -20.04 0.49 -6.06
CA VAL A 115 -19.51 1.74 -6.61
C VAL A 115 -20.14 2.09 -7.96
N THR A 116 -20.52 1.08 -8.77
CA THR A 116 -21.19 1.32 -10.06
C THR A 116 -22.70 1.53 -9.94
N SER A 117 -23.26 1.40 -8.73
CA SER A 117 -24.62 1.82 -8.38
C SER A 117 -24.68 3.24 -7.79
N GLY A 118 -23.55 3.95 -7.69
CA GLY A 118 -23.49 5.28 -7.07
C GLY A 118 -23.53 5.25 -5.54
N TYR A 119 -23.31 4.10 -4.92
CA TYR A 119 -23.09 3.97 -3.47
C TYR A 119 -21.62 4.10 -3.11
N VAL A 120 -21.34 4.30 -1.83
CA VAL A 120 -19.96 4.45 -1.33
C VAL A 120 -19.52 3.16 -0.64
N SER A 121 -18.48 2.52 -1.15
CA SER A 121 -17.92 1.32 -0.56
C SER A 121 -17.04 1.62 0.65
N VAL A 122 -17.21 0.84 1.73
CA VAL A 122 -16.34 0.83 2.90
C VAL A 122 -15.80 -0.60 3.08
N MET A 123 -14.65 -0.89 2.48
CA MET A 123 -14.02 -2.21 2.62
C MET A 123 -13.39 -2.35 3.99
N LEU A 124 -13.90 -3.28 4.81
CA LEU A 124 -13.49 -3.47 6.20
C LEU A 124 -12.57 -4.69 6.37
N PRO A 125 -11.51 -4.58 7.20
CA PRO A 125 -10.65 -5.71 7.50
C PRO A 125 -11.42 -6.86 8.16
N SER A 126 -11.31 -8.07 7.62
CA SER A 126 -12.00 -9.28 8.12
C SER A 126 -11.58 -9.72 9.54
N GLN A 127 -10.50 -9.15 10.07
CA GLN A 127 -9.98 -9.45 11.42
C GLN A 127 -10.59 -8.58 12.53
N LEU A 128 -11.49 -7.66 12.20
CA LEU A 128 -12.15 -6.81 13.20
C LEU A 128 -12.99 -7.65 14.17
N ASN A 129 -12.89 -7.32 15.46
CA ASN A 129 -13.86 -7.80 16.42
C ASN A 129 -15.14 -6.96 16.38
N ASN A 130 -16.18 -7.39 17.11
CA ASN A 130 -17.48 -6.74 17.13
C ASN A 130 -17.41 -5.26 17.57
N ILE A 131 -16.59 -4.93 18.57
CA ILE A 131 -16.46 -3.55 19.09
C ILE A 131 -15.84 -2.64 18.03
N ALA A 132 -14.78 -3.11 17.37
CA ALA A 132 -14.10 -2.35 16.32
C ALA A 132 -15.00 -2.16 15.10
N LEU A 133 -15.71 -3.22 14.68
CA LEU A 133 -16.69 -3.16 13.59
C LEU A 133 -17.77 -2.12 13.87
N MET A 134 -18.43 -2.21 15.02
CA MET A 134 -19.48 -1.27 15.42
C MET A 134 -18.97 0.19 15.45
N ARG A 135 -17.76 0.42 15.98
CA ARG A 135 -17.16 1.77 16.01
C ARG A 135 -16.92 2.33 14.61
N LEU A 136 -16.41 1.50 13.68
CA LEU A 136 -16.16 1.94 12.29
C LEU A 136 -17.47 2.17 11.55
N CYS A 137 -18.45 1.28 11.68
CA CYS A 137 -19.77 1.46 11.07
C CYS A 137 -20.43 2.77 11.54
N LYS A 138 -20.39 3.05 12.85
CA LYS A 138 -20.89 4.32 13.40
C LYS A 138 -20.10 5.52 12.90
N LYS A 139 -18.76 5.43 12.87
CA LYS A 139 -17.89 6.53 12.44
C LYS A 139 -18.12 6.92 10.99
N PHE A 140 -18.34 5.94 10.12
CA PHE A 140 -18.53 6.18 8.69
C PHE A 140 -20.00 6.26 8.28
N ASP A 141 -20.92 6.27 9.25
CA ASP A 141 -22.36 6.34 9.02
C ASP A 141 -22.80 5.28 7.98
N VAL A 142 -22.42 4.02 8.27
CA VAL A 142 -22.67 2.87 7.38
C VAL A 142 -24.15 2.50 7.42
N SER A 143 -24.78 2.41 6.25
CA SER A 143 -26.20 2.05 6.10
C SER A 143 -26.43 0.54 6.20
N ALA A 144 -25.49 -0.27 5.69
CA ALA A 144 -25.55 -1.73 5.77
C ALA A 144 -24.15 -2.38 5.77
N VAL A 145 -24.06 -3.58 6.34
CA VAL A 145 -22.83 -4.41 6.36
C VAL A 145 -23.09 -5.68 5.57
N PHE A 146 -22.34 -5.90 4.50
CA PHE A 146 -22.29 -7.20 3.81
C PHE A 146 -21.14 -8.03 4.35
N TYR A 147 -21.43 -9.21 4.85
CA TYR A 147 -20.45 -10.06 5.55
C TYR A 147 -20.22 -11.40 4.85
N ASP A 148 -18.98 -11.87 4.86
CA ASP A 148 -18.69 -13.28 4.55
C ASP A 148 -19.26 -14.18 5.65
N ASN A 149 -19.85 -15.34 5.29
CA ASN A 149 -20.56 -16.22 6.23
C ASN A 149 -19.68 -16.65 7.41
N SER A 150 -18.36 -16.74 7.24
CA SER A 150 -17.44 -17.04 8.35
C SER A 150 -17.41 -15.92 9.41
N LEU A 151 -17.90 -14.73 9.11
CA LEU A 151 -17.92 -13.53 9.94
C LEU A 151 -19.33 -13.14 10.44
N GLU A 152 -20.35 -13.93 10.11
CA GLU A 152 -21.76 -13.66 10.42
C GLU A 152 -21.98 -13.26 11.88
N LYS A 153 -21.41 -14.04 12.83
CA LYS A 153 -21.56 -13.79 14.25
C LYS A 153 -21.07 -12.41 14.67
N VAL A 154 -19.95 -11.95 14.10
CA VAL A 154 -19.39 -10.63 14.36
C VAL A 154 -20.22 -9.56 13.69
N ALA A 155 -20.60 -9.75 12.44
CA ALA A 155 -21.37 -8.79 11.67
C ALA A 155 -22.73 -8.48 12.29
N LYS A 156 -23.48 -9.50 12.73
CA LYS A 156 -24.79 -9.34 13.38
C LYS A 156 -24.75 -8.61 14.74
N THR A 157 -23.57 -8.43 15.32
CA THR A 157 -23.40 -7.63 16.54
C THR A 157 -23.06 -6.17 16.26
N SER A 158 -22.97 -5.75 14.97
CA SER A 158 -22.64 -4.38 14.59
C SER A 158 -23.70 -3.34 14.95
N GLY A 159 -24.94 -3.77 15.17
CA GLY A 159 -26.08 -2.88 15.37
C GLY A 159 -26.59 -2.21 14.07
N ILE A 160 -26.06 -2.63 12.92
CA ILE A 160 -26.43 -2.16 11.58
C ILE A 160 -27.09 -3.32 10.82
N GLU A 161 -27.95 -3.05 9.86
CA GLU A 161 -28.48 -4.08 8.97
C GLU A 161 -27.35 -4.86 8.31
N ALA A 162 -27.42 -6.19 8.38
CA ALA A 162 -26.35 -7.05 7.96
C ALA A 162 -26.85 -8.16 7.01
N TYR A 163 -26.21 -8.25 5.85
CA TYR A 163 -26.53 -9.18 4.76
C TYR A 163 -25.31 -10.06 4.45
N SER A 164 -25.57 -11.30 3.94
CA SER A 164 -24.48 -12.14 3.42
C SER A 164 -23.89 -11.56 2.13
N THR A 165 -22.60 -11.74 1.90
CA THR A 165 -21.95 -11.45 0.61
C THR A 165 -22.29 -12.48 -0.46
N GLU A 166 -22.90 -13.63 -0.10
CA GLU A 166 -23.26 -14.66 -1.07
C GLU A 166 -24.07 -14.08 -2.24
N PHE A 167 -23.83 -14.67 -3.40
CA PHE A 167 -24.50 -14.24 -4.61
C PHE A 167 -26.00 -14.54 -4.55
N ILE A 168 -26.83 -13.50 -4.65
CA ILE A 168 -28.29 -13.59 -4.69
C ILE A 168 -28.75 -13.23 -6.09
N GLN A 169 -29.54 -14.13 -6.69
CA GLN A 169 -30.14 -13.91 -8.01
C GLN A 169 -31.16 -12.77 -7.93
N SER A 170 -31.04 -11.84 -8.85
CA SER A 170 -31.94 -10.69 -9.02
C SER A 170 -32.01 -10.29 -10.49
N ASN A 171 -32.91 -9.39 -10.83
CA ASN A 171 -32.95 -8.80 -12.18
C ASN A 171 -31.73 -7.92 -12.37
N PRO A 172 -30.96 -8.09 -13.47
CA PRO A 172 -29.78 -7.26 -13.71
C PRO A 172 -30.18 -5.80 -13.94
N LEU A 173 -29.41 -4.87 -13.37
CA LEU A 173 -29.58 -3.44 -13.58
C LEU A 173 -28.37 -2.84 -14.28
N PRO A 174 -28.58 -1.80 -15.13
CA PRO A 174 -27.47 -1.05 -15.69
C PRO A 174 -26.68 -0.31 -14.61
N GLN A 175 -25.56 0.23 -14.98
CA GLN A 175 -24.76 1.13 -14.14
C GLN A 175 -25.52 2.45 -13.92
N THR A 176 -25.33 3.05 -12.74
CA THR A 176 -25.82 4.42 -12.48
C THR A 176 -24.84 5.44 -13.07
N ASP A 177 -25.34 6.54 -13.58
CA ASP A 177 -24.51 7.63 -14.07
C ASP A 177 -23.70 8.24 -12.92
N VAL A 178 -22.39 8.19 -13.05
CA VAL A 178 -21.43 8.77 -12.12
C VAL A 178 -20.35 9.56 -12.85
N THR A 179 -19.77 10.53 -12.20
CA THR A 179 -18.66 11.31 -12.72
C THR A 179 -17.37 10.99 -11.99
N LYS A 180 -16.24 11.51 -12.50
CA LYS A 180 -14.95 11.38 -11.81
C LYS A 180 -14.96 11.96 -10.39
N ASP A 181 -15.84 12.94 -10.12
CA ASP A 181 -15.94 13.65 -8.85
C ASP A 181 -16.94 13.00 -7.88
N THR A 182 -17.69 11.98 -8.33
CA THR A 182 -18.59 11.20 -7.48
C THR A 182 -17.76 10.40 -6.47
N ILE A 183 -18.11 10.49 -5.18
CA ILE A 183 -17.49 9.69 -4.11
C ILE A 183 -17.85 8.23 -4.31
N CYS A 184 -16.87 7.34 -4.29
CA CYS A 184 -17.08 5.90 -4.48
C CYS A 184 -16.56 5.03 -3.32
N SER A 185 -15.59 5.51 -2.53
CA SER A 185 -15.03 4.70 -1.47
C SER A 185 -14.59 5.54 -0.26
N ILE A 186 -14.71 4.97 0.93
CA ILE A 186 -14.02 5.43 2.13
C ILE A 186 -12.94 4.40 2.46
N CYS A 187 -11.68 4.81 2.30
CA CYS A 187 -10.52 3.95 2.51
C CYS A 187 -9.90 4.19 3.89
N LEU A 188 -9.69 3.11 4.64
CA LEU A 188 -9.11 3.19 5.99
C LEU A 188 -7.65 3.57 5.93
N THR A 189 -7.23 4.57 6.72
CA THR A 189 -5.82 4.93 6.87
C THR A 189 -5.21 4.23 8.08
N GLY A 190 -3.95 3.84 7.97
CA GLY A 190 -3.19 3.23 9.06
C GLY A 190 -2.79 4.25 10.12
N GLY A 191 -3.73 4.77 10.90
CA GLY A 191 -3.43 5.65 12.04
C GLY A 191 -2.81 4.88 13.20
N THR A 192 -1.67 5.35 13.72
CA THR A 192 -0.97 4.74 14.88
C THR A 192 -1.57 5.15 16.22
N THR A 193 -2.54 6.07 16.26
CA THR A 193 -2.98 6.76 17.49
C THR A 193 -4.44 6.53 17.87
N GLY A 194 -5.15 5.57 17.27
CA GLY A 194 -6.56 5.34 17.63
C GLY A 194 -7.40 4.71 16.54
N THR A 195 -8.69 5.06 16.49
CA THR A 195 -9.63 4.61 15.45
C THR A 195 -9.17 5.12 14.08
N PRO A 196 -9.05 4.25 13.06
CA PRO A 196 -8.61 4.65 11.72
C PRO A 196 -9.41 5.84 11.17
N LYS A 197 -8.77 6.74 10.42
CA LYS A 197 -9.46 7.76 9.64
C LYS A 197 -9.96 7.14 8.33
N GLY A 198 -11.01 7.70 7.76
CA GLY A 198 -11.55 7.29 6.46
C GLY A 198 -11.22 8.33 5.40
N ALA A 199 -10.28 8.04 4.51
CA ALA A 199 -9.99 8.89 3.36
C ALA A 199 -11.11 8.76 2.32
N VAL A 200 -11.74 9.86 1.98
CA VAL A 200 -12.86 9.92 1.02
C VAL A 200 -12.30 9.97 -0.40
N MET A 201 -12.59 8.93 -1.17
CA MET A 201 -12.10 8.76 -2.52
C MET A 201 -13.20 8.92 -3.55
N THR A 202 -12.93 9.71 -4.59
CA THR A 202 -13.78 9.81 -5.77
C THR A 202 -13.43 8.71 -6.77
N HIS A 203 -14.31 8.49 -7.75
CA HIS A 203 -14.01 7.61 -8.89
C HIS A 203 -12.70 8.05 -9.57
N GLY A 204 -12.53 9.35 -9.84
CA GLY A 204 -11.33 9.88 -10.50
C GLY A 204 -10.05 9.57 -9.72
N ALA A 205 -10.08 9.75 -8.40
CA ALA A 205 -8.91 9.49 -7.56
C ALA A 205 -8.53 8.00 -7.55
N ILE A 206 -9.50 7.11 -7.31
CA ILE A 206 -9.28 5.65 -7.34
C ILE A 206 -8.78 5.20 -8.72
N MET A 207 -9.38 5.71 -9.79
CA MET A 207 -9.03 5.34 -11.15
C MET A 207 -7.67 5.88 -11.59
N ARG A 208 -7.23 7.04 -11.07
CA ARG A 208 -5.87 7.52 -11.28
C ARG A 208 -4.85 6.57 -10.64
N GLY A 209 -5.11 6.14 -9.41
CA GLY A 209 -4.28 5.11 -8.77
C GLY A 209 -4.26 3.80 -9.55
N ALA A 210 -5.41 3.32 -10.03
CA ALA A 210 -5.51 2.09 -10.82
C ALA A 210 -4.75 2.20 -12.15
N PHE A 211 -4.85 3.33 -12.84
CA PHE A 211 -4.11 3.58 -14.08
C PHE A 211 -2.59 3.65 -13.84
N ASN A 212 -2.15 4.33 -12.77
CA ASN A 212 -0.74 4.34 -12.37
C ASN A 212 -0.20 2.91 -12.15
N GLY A 213 -1.04 2.02 -11.66
CA GLY A 213 -0.72 0.60 -11.49
C GLY A 213 -0.50 -0.17 -12.79
N CYS A 214 -0.87 0.38 -13.95
CA CYS A 214 -0.61 -0.26 -15.25
C CYS A 214 0.83 -0.11 -15.74
N PHE A 215 1.64 0.77 -15.13
CA PHE A 215 3.04 0.93 -15.52
C PHE A 215 3.90 -0.20 -14.94
N ILE A 216 4.02 -1.28 -15.70
CA ILE A 216 4.86 -2.45 -15.41
C ILE A 216 5.73 -2.73 -16.63
N SER A 217 7.04 -2.84 -16.43
CA SER A 217 7.97 -3.22 -17.52
C SER A 217 7.86 -4.72 -17.83
N GLY A 218 8.11 -5.07 -19.10
CA GLY A 218 8.14 -6.48 -19.52
C GLY A 218 6.79 -7.10 -19.83
N GLY A 219 5.75 -6.26 -20.01
CA GLY A 219 4.40 -6.67 -20.39
C GLY A 219 3.43 -6.65 -19.23
N VAL A 220 2.42 -5.79 -19.33
CA VAL A 220 1.43 -5.59 -18.28
C VAL A 220 0.11 -6.33 -18.55
N LEU A 221 -0.17 -6.65 -19.83
CA LEU A 221 -1.45 -7.27 -20.21
C LEU A 221 -1.54 -8.73 -19.77
N GLN A 222 -2.75 -9.16 -19.42
CA GLN A 222 -3.15 -10.54 -19.15
C GLN A 222 -2.28 -11.25 -18.09
N GLN A 223 -1.80 -10.49 -17.09
CA GLN A 223 -1.07 -11.05 -15.98
C GLN A 223 -2.00 -11.83 -15.04
N ARG A 224 -1.43 -12.78 -14.29
CA ARG A 224 -2.15 -13.60 -13.29
C ARG A 224 -1.76 -13.15 -11.90
N TYR A 225 -2.74 -12.71 -11.12
CA TYR A 225 -2.57 -12.19 -9.76
C TYR A 225 -3.18 -13.13 -8.73
N ILE A 226 -2.64 -13.15 -7.52
CA ILE A 226 -3.35 -13.63 -6.33
C ILE A 226 -3.64 -12.40 -5.46
N ALA A 227 -4.87 -12.23 -5.02
CA ALA A 227 -5.29 -11.14 -4.14
C ALA A 227 -4.78 -11.36 -2.70
N ILE A 228 -3.46 -11.33 -2.51
CA ILE A 228 -2.81 -11.58 -1.20
C ILE A 228 -3.08 -10.42 -0.24
N LEU A 229 -2.92 -9.19 -0.72
CA LEU A 229 -3.19 -8.00 0.08
C LEU A 229 -4.70 -7.80 0.24
N PRO A 230 -5.18 -7.47 1.46
CA PRO A 230 -6.61 -7.25 1.67
C PRO A 230 -7.18 -6.14 0.78
N LEU A 231 -8.37 -6.36 0.21
CA LEU A 231 -9.12 -5.32 -0.51
C LEU A 231 -9.55 -4.15 0.40
N SER A 232 -9.56 -4.36 1.71
CA SER A 232 -9.75 -3.29 2.70
C SER A 232 -8.53 -2.35 2.85
N HIS A 233 -7.41 -2.69 2.21
CA HIS A 233 -6.24 -1.83 2.11
C HIS A 233 -6.12 -1.28 0.69
N ILE A 234 -5.90 0.03 0.55
CA ILE A 234 -5.86 0.72 -0.75
C ILE A 234 -4.89 0.05 -1.75
N PHE A 235 -3.76 -0.49 -1.28
CA PHE A 235 -2.78 -1.16 -2.14
C PHE A 235 -3.35 -2.46 -2.74
N GLY A 236 -4.07 -3.25 -1.93
CA GLY A 236 -4.76 -4.45 -2.41
C GLY A 236 -5.89 -4.12 -3.38
N LEU A 237 -6.70 -3.12 -3.06
CA LEU A 237 -7.85 -2.70 -3.88
C LEU A 237 -7.40 -2.10 -5.22
N VAL A 238 -6.52 -1.10 -5.18
CA VAL A 238 -6.15 -0.32 -6.36
C VAL A 238 -5.16 -1.07 -7.23
N LYS A 239 -4.01 -1.47 -6.67
CA LYS A 239 -2.96 -2.16 -7.45
C LYS A 239 -3.22 -3.65 -7.62
N GLY A 240 -3.72 -4.30 -6.57
CA GLY A 240 -3.96 -5.76 -6.61
C GLY A 240 -5.18 -6.15 -7.44
N PHE A 241 -6.23 -5.32 -7.48
CA PHE A 241 -7.49 -5.66 -8.14
C PHE A 241 -7.85 -4.74 -9.30
N LEU A 242 -8.06 -3.43 -9.07
CA LEU A 242 -8.54 -2.54 -10.14
C LEU A 242 -7.53 -2.39 -11.30
N SER A 243 -6.20 -2.34 -11.00
CA SER A 243 -5.19 -2.32 -12.06
C SER A 243 -5.18 -3.61 -12.88
N SER A 244 -5.53 -4.78 -12.29
CA SER A 244 -5.62 -6.04 -13.04
C SER A 244 -6.78 -6.01 -14.03
N LEU A 245 -7.91 -5.42 -13.65
CA LEU A 245 -9.06 -5.26 -14.56
C LEU A 245 -8.72 -4.36 -15.75
N TYR A 246 -7.92 -3.32 -15.52
CA TYR A 246 -7.45 -2.42 -16.56
C TYR A 246 -6.62 -3.11 -17.66
N THR A 247 -5.96 -4.19 -17.30
CA THR A 247 -4.96 -4.85 -18.15
C THR A 247 -5.38 -6.24 -18.63
N GLY A 248 -6.66 -6.58 -18.50
CA GLY A 248 -7.16 -7.90 -18.87
C GLY A 248 -6.57 -9.04 -18.02
N GLY A 249 -6.14 -8.74 -16.80
CA GLY A 249 -5.53 -9.71 -15.90
C GLY A 249 -6.54 -10.63 -15.24
N LEU A 250 -6.07 -11.81 -14.79
CA LEU A 250 -6.83 -12.76 -13.98
C LEU A 250 -6.44 -12.60 -12.52
N THR A 251 -7.40 -12.31 -11.65
CA THR A 251 -7.19 -12.22 -10.20
C THR A 251 -7.79 -13.43 -9.49
N PHE A 252 -6.94 -14.20 -8.82
CA PHE A 252 -7.39 -15.28 -7.94
C PHE A 252 -7.75 -14.75 -6.56
N GLU A 253 -8.87 -15.23 -6.01
CA GLU A 253 -9.22 -14.95 -4.63
C GLU A 253 -8.19 -15.52 -3.65
N CYS A 254 -8.09 -14.91 -2.48
CA CYS A 254 -7.24 -15.37 -1.41
C CYS A 254 -7.83 -14.99 -0.05
N ARG A 255 -8.36 -15.95 0.67
CA ARG A 255 -9.04 -15.72 1.95
C ARG A 255 -8.07 -15.36 3.08
N ASN A 256 -6.81 -15.79 2.99
CA ASN A 256 -5.77 -15.47 3.96
C ASN A 256 -4.35 -15.69 3.40
N ILE A 257 -3.38 -15.02 4.00
CA ILE A 257 -1.97 -15.04 3.56
C ILE A 257 -1.38 -16.46 3.51
N LYS A 258 -1.71 -17.32 4.47
CA LYS A 258 -1.17 -18.71 4.49
C LYS A 258 -1.64 -19.50 3.28
N GLN A 259 -2.91 -19.32 2.89
CA GLN A 259 -3.47 -19.92 1.69
C GLN A 259 -2.71 -19.48 0.43
N ALA A 260 -2.38 -18.20 0.31
CA ALA A 260 -1.65 -17.66 -0.83
C ALA A 260 -0.35 -18.40 -1.08
N PHE A 261 0.47 -18.59 -0.04
CA PHE A 261 1.76 -19.27 -0.17
C PHE A 261 1.63 -20.76 -0.58
N VAL A 262 0.55 -21.43 -0.21
CA VAL A 262 0.27 -22.81 -0.64
C VAL A 262 -0.17 -22.82 -2.12
N LEU A 263 -0.89 -21.81 -2.56
CA LEU A 263 -1.51 -21.77 -3.88
C LEU A 263 -0.58 -21.24 -5.00
N ILE A 264 0.54 -20.61 -4.68
CA ILE A 264 1.50 -20.09 -5.70
C ILE A 264 1.86 -21.16 -6.74
N PRO A 265 2.34 -22.37 -6.38
CA PRO A 265 2.73 -23.37 -7.38
C PRO A 265 1.53 -23.97 -8.13
N VAL A 266 0.32 -23.86 -7.59
CA VAL A 266 -0.92 -24.40 -8.17
C VAL A 266 -1.54 -23.40 -9.14
N LEU A 267 -1.74 -22.17 -8.70
CA LEU A 267 -2.39 -21.11 -9.47
C LEU A 267 -1.44 -20.42 -10.47
N LYS A 268 -0.14 -20.61 -10.28
CA LYS A 268 0.93 -20.09 -11.15
C LYS A 268 0.75 -18.58 -11.46
N PRO A 269 0.72 -17.71 -10.45
CA PRO A 269 0.67 -16.28 -10.67
C PRO A 269 1.91 -15.81 -11.43
N THR A 270 1.76 -14.78 -12.25
CA THR A 270 2.88 -14.14 -12.95
C THR A 270 3.31 -12.85 -12.27
N THR A 271 2.38 -12.19 -11.58
CA THR A 271 2.64 -10.94 -10.86
C THR A 271 2.10 -11.02 -9.45
N LEU A 272 2.91 -10.66 -8.47
CA LEU A 272 2.52 -10.56 -7.06
C LEU A 272 2.66 -9.13 -6.56
N VAL A 273 1.65 -8.67 -5.81
CA VAL A 273 1.63 -7.38 -5.11
C VAL A 273 1.79 -7.66 -3.62
N LEU A 274 2.89 -7.20 -3.02
CA LEU A 274 3.37 -7.68 -1.73
C LEU A 274 3.85 -6.54 -0.83
N VAL A 275 3.91 -6.82 0.47
CA VAL A 275 4.77 -6.07 1.40
C VAL A 275 6.09 -6.83 1.60
N PRO A 276 7.18 -6.17 2.07
CA PRO A 276 8.50 -6.80 2.15
C PRO A 276 8.53 -8.15 2.88
N GLY A 277 7.90 -8.26 4.05
CA GLY A 277 7.87 -9.52 4.81
C GLY A 277 7.19 -10.68 4.08
N MET A 278 6.21 -10.42 3.19
CA MET A 278 5.61 -11.46 2.36
C MET A 278 6.57 -11.91 1.25
N ALA A 279 7.31 -10.98 0.65
CA ALA A 279 8.31 -11.30 -0.35
C ALA A 279 9.45 -12.15 0.25
N GLU A 280 9.91 -11.83 1.46
CA GLU A 280 10.90 -12.65 2.20
C GLU A 280 10.42 -14.09 2.41
N ILE A 281 9.15 -14.28 2.82
CA ILE A 281 8.59 -15.63 2.98
C ILE A 281 8.60 -16.39 1.65
N ILE A 282 8.27 -15.74 0.52
CA ILE A 282 8.28 -16.39 -0.80
C ILE A 282 9.70 -16.78 -1.20
N ILE A 283 10.70 -15.92 -0.98
CA ILE A 283 12.10 -16.22 -1.24
C ILE A 283 12.56 -17.41 -0.40
N ASN A 284 12.27 -17.39 0.90
CA ASN A 284 12.62 -18.50 1.80
C ASN A 284 11.97 -19.81 1.37
N LEU A 285 10.70 -19.79 1.00
CA LEU A 285 10.00 -20.97 0.47
C LEU A 285 10.61 -21.43 -0.85
N THR A 286 11.03 -20.52 -1.72
CA THR A 286 11.71 -20.85 -2.99
C THR A 286 13.05 -21.51 -2.72
N ASN A 287 13.82 -21.02 -1.76
CA ASN A 287 15.10 -21.61 -1.38
C ASN A 287 14.95 -23.02 -0.80
N VAL A 288 13.92 -23.26 0.01
CA VAL A 288 13.65 -24.58 0.63
C VAL A 288 13.02 -25.56 -0.35
N LYS A 289 12.06 -25.12 -1.17
CA LYS A 289 11.28 -26.01 -2.06
C LYS A 289 11.85 -26.10 -3.50
N GLY A 290 12.86 -25.29 -3.81
CA GLY A 290 13.43 -25.17 -5.15
C GLY A 290 12.69 -24.17 -6.03
N ARG A 291 13.33 -23.78 -7.13
CA ARG A 291 12.83 -22.74 -8.08
C ARG A 291 11.44 -23.06 -8.65
N ALA A 292 11.07 -24.35 -8.75
CA ALA A 292 9.75 -24.78 -9.20
C ALA A 292 8.58 -24.18 -8.39
N TYR A 293 8.81 -23.84 -7.12
CA TYR A 293 7.79 -23.22 -6.27
C TYR A 293 7.35 -21.85 -6.80
N SER A 294 8.26 -21.06 -7.34
CA SER A 294 8.03 -19.69 -7.79
C SER A 294 8.32 -19.48 -9.29
N GLU A 295 8.42 -20.55 -10.08
CA GLU A 295 8.85 -20.49 -11.51
C GLU A 295 7.97 -19.62 -12.39
N SER A 296 6.66 -19.53 -12.05
CA SER A 296 5.69 -18.74 -12.80
C SER A 296 5.80 -17.24 -12.53
N ILE A 297 6.39 -16.84 -11.40
CA ILE A 297 6.47 -15.45 -10.98
C ILE A 297 7.49 -14.72 -11.86
N LYS A 298 7.01 -13.70 -12.56
CA LYS A 298 7.83 -12.82 -13.41
C LYS A 298 8.12 -11.50 -12.73
N THR A 299 7.15 -10.98 -11.95
CA THR A 299 7.23 -9.65 -11.35
C THR A 299 6.75 -9.68 -9.91
N MET A 300 7.50 -9.07 -9.01
CA MET A 300 7.09 -8.73 -7.65
C MET A 300 7.03 -7.22 -7.48
N ILE A 301 5.86 -6.70 -7.12
CA ILE A 301 5.61 -5.29 -6.85
C ILE A 301 5.54 -5.13 -5.34
N ILE A 302 6.53 -4.44 -4.76
CA ILE A 302 6.72 -4.38 -3.33
C ILE A 302 6.55 -2.94 -2.86
N GLY A 303 5.71 -2.74 -1.84
CA GLY A 303 5.42 -1.41 -1.31
C GLY A 303 4.87 -1.43 0.09
N ALA A 304 4.30 -0.31 0.51
CA ALA A 304 3.72 -0.06 1.83
C ALA A 304 4.73 -0.02 2.99
N ALA A 305 5.99 -0.43 2.79
CA ALA A 305 7.09 -0.30 3.76
C ALA A 305 8.42 -0.17 3.00
N PRO A 306 9.51 0.31 3.63
CA PRO A 306 10.84 0.29 3.05
C PRO A 306 11.23 -1.14 2.64
N VAL A 307 11.82 -1.30 1.46
CA VAL A 307 12.23 -2.60 0.93
C VAL A 307 13.75 -2.74 1.11
N PRO A 308 14.24 -3.69 1.92
CA PRO A 308 15.67 -3.87 2.11
C PRO A 308 16.39 -4.18 0.79
N PRO A 309 17.53 -3.51 0.48
CA PRO A 309 18.30 -3.77 -0.73
C PRO A 309 18.67 -5.24 -0.95
N LYS A 310 18.99 -5.96 0.15
CA LYS A 310 19.29 -7.39 0.09
C LYS A 310 18.11 -8.24 -0.39
N LEU A 311 16.88 -7.86 -0.02
CA LEU A 311 15.67 -8.54 -0.48
C LEU A 311 15.45 -8.33 -1.97
N MET A 312 15.63 -7.09 -2.45
CA MET A 312 15.52 -6.77 -3.87
C MET A 312 16.52 -7.57 -4.70
N LYS A 313 17.78 -7.65 -4.25
CA LYS A 313 18.81 -8.48 -4.89
C LYS A 313 18.46 -9.97 -4.89
N ALA A 314 17.99 -10.50 -3.75
CA ALA A 314 17.61 -11.92 -3.67
C ALA A 314 16.45 -12.29 -4.61
N ILE A 315 15.54 -11.35 -4.90
CA ILE A 315 14.46 -11.54 -5.87
C ILE A 315 15.01 -11.50 -7.30
N ASP A 316 15.87 -10.51 -7.59
CA ASP A 316 16.53 -10.36 -8.90
C ASP A 316 17.42 -11.56 -9.25
N ASP A 317 18.17 -12.10 -8.29
CA ASP A 317 18.98 -13.31 -8.42
C ASP A 317 18.16 -14.56 -8.84
N LEU A 318 16.85 -14.57 -8.55
CA LEU A 318 15.91 -15.58 -9.03
C LEU A 318 15.37 -15.29 -10.45
N GLY A 319 15.83 -14.22 -11.11
CA GLY A 319 15.32 -13.79 -12.42
C GLY A 319 13.89 -13.25 -12.35
N ILE A 320 13.48 -12.73 -11.18
CA ILE A 320 12.17 -12.11 -10.98
C ILE A 320 12.35 -10.59 -10.96
N GLN A 321 11.62 -9.89 -11.82
CA GLN A 321 11.64 -8.42 -11.83
C GLN A 321 11.09 -7.87 -10.51
N VAL A 322 11.82 -6.92 -9.92
CA VAL A 322 11.37 -6.17 -8.75
C VAL A 322 10.90 -4.78 -9.19
N LEU A 323 9.73 -4.38 -8.72
CA LEU A 323 9.24 -3.01 -8.80
C LEU A 323 8.99 -2.53 -7.38
N ALA A 324 9.55 -1.40 -7.03
CA ALA A 324 9.31 -0.73 -5.76
C ALA A 324 8.53 0.57 -6.00
N GLY A 325 7.73 0.97 -5.02
CA GLY A 325 6.95 2.20 -5.13
C GLY A 325 6.61 2.80 -3.79
N TYR A 326 6.24 4.05 -3.85
CA TYR A 326 5.77 4.84 -2.72
C TYR A 326 4.32 5.27 -2.94
N GLY A 327 3.57 5.25 -1.85
CA GLY A 327 2.20 5.75 -1.86
C GLY A 327 1.57 5.72 -0.47
N LEU A 328 0.44 6.40 -0.40
CA LEU A 328 -0.35 6.53 0.82
C LEU A 328 -1.83 6.44 0.46
N THR A 329 -2.65 6.12 1.45
CA THR A 329 -4.11 5.99 1.25
C THR A 329 -4.69 7.28 0.72
N GLU A 330 -4.27 8.42 1.25
CA GLU A 330 -4.71 9.77 0.91
C GLU A 330 -4.35 10.19 -0.53
N GLY A 331 -3.44 9.45 -1.19
CA GLY A 331 -3.01 9.63 -2.58
C GLY A 331 -3.41 8.48 -3.50
N SER A 332 -4.48 7.75 -3.19
CA SER A 332 -4.96 6.58 -3.96
C SER A 332 -3.86 5.54 -4.22
N ASN A 333 -3.00 5.35 -3.25
CA ASN A 333 -1.92 4.38 -3.17
C ASN A 333 -0.67 4.72 -4.01
N LEU A 334 -0.77 4.88 -5.33
CA LEU A 334 0.39 4.95 -6.23
C LEU A 334 0.78 6.40 -6.52
N THR A 335 1.78 6.89 -5.79
CA THR A 335 2.32 8.24 -5.89
C THR A 335 3.64 8.28 -6.64
N ALA A 336 4.56 7.36 -6.36
CA ALA A 336 5.83 7.22 -7.09
C ALA A 336 6.15 5.75 -7.36
N GLY A 337 6.88 5.48 -8.44
CA GLY A 337 7.30 4.14 -8.83
C GLY A 337 8.71 4.09 -9.40
N ASN A 338 9.46 3.06 -9.02
CA ASN A 338 10.82 2.81 -9.49
C ASN A 338 10.85 1.62 -10.45
N LYS A 339 11.11 1.88 -11.73
CA LYS A 339 11.27 0.84 -12.76
C LYS A 339 12.69 0.27 -12.81
N ASP A 340 13.67 1.04 -12.34
CA ASP A 340 15.10 0.73 -12.40
C ASP A 340 15.64 0.43 -11.00
N VAL A 341 14.90 -0.38 -10.22
CA VAL A 341 15.18 -0.67 -8.82
C VAL A 341 16.61 -1.11 -8.59
N MET A 342 17.13 -2.00 -9.45
CA MET A 342 18.49 -2.53 -9.29
C MET A 342 19.60 -1.50 -9.54
N SER A 343 19.31 -0.46 -10.33
CA SER A 343 20.23 0.66 -10.54
C SER A 343 20.13 1.74 -9.45
N ASN A 344 19.01 1.77 -8.70
CA ASN A 344 18.74 2.78 -7.68
C ASN A 344 17.90 2.21 -6.53
N LEU A 345 18.55 1.35 -5.73
CA LEU A 345 17.91 0.53 -4.67
C LEU A 345 17.22 1.34 -3.57
N ASP A 346 17.75 2.53 -3.24
CA ASP A 346 17.25 3.34 -2.12
C ASP A 346 16.16 4.34 -2.58
N SER A 347 15.86 4.42 -3.90
CA SER A 347 14.88 5.35 -4.44
C SER A 347 13.47 4.74 -4.54
N MET A 348 12.46 5.57 -4.28
CA MET A 348 11.06 5.25 -4.58
C MET A 348 10.70 5.50 -6.05
N GLY A 349 11.66 5.90 -6.89
CA GLY A 349 11.45 6.26 -8.27
C GLY A 349 10.94 7.67 -8.48
N MET A 350 10.22 7.89 -9.57
CA MET A 350 9.63 9.18 -9.93
C MET A 350 8.14 9.23 -9.56
N ILE A 351 7.62 10.44 -9.36
CA ILE A 351 6.17 10.70 -9.27
C ILE A 351 5.51 10.29 -10.58
N TYR A 352 4.35 9.62 -10.48
CA TYR A 352 3.56 9.23 -11.65
C TYR A 352 3.10 10.43 -12.49
N PRO A 353 2.84 10.25 -13.79
CA PRO A 353 2.34 11.31 -14.66
C PRO A 353 1.07 11.97 -14.12
N GLU A 354 0.88 13.24 -14.45
CA GLU A 354 -0.25 14.09 -14.03
C GLU A 354 -0.31 14.36 -12.51
N GLN A 355 0.74 14.00 -11.77
CA GLN A 355 0.93 14.37 -10.38
C GLN A 355 2.09 15.37 -10.25
N GLN A 356 2.01 16.20 -9.25
CA GLN A 356 3.02 17.20 -8.91
C GLN A 356 3.54 16.96 -7.50
N TYR A 357 4.76 17.40 -7.24
CA TYR A 357 5.35 17.34 -5.91
C TYR A 357 6.19 18.58 -5.61
N LYS A 358 6.34 18.87 -4.34
CA LYS A 358 7.31 19.83 -3.79
C LYS A 358 7.87 19.30 -2.48
N VAL A 359 9.05 19.75 -2.11
CA VAL A 359 9.62 19.49 -0.78
C VAL A 359 9.68 20.81 -0.01
N VAL A 360 9.00 20.87 1.13
CA VAL A 360 8.92 22.05 2.00
C VAL A 360 9.39 21.66 3.39
N ASP A 361 10.44 22.28 3.88
CA ASP A 361 11.07 21.95 5.17
C ASP A 361 11.41 20.46 5.31
N GLY A 362 11.82 19.84 4.20
CA GLY A 362 12.10 18.41 4.13
C GLY A 362 10.87 17.51 3.93
N GLU A 363 9.65 18.01 4.09
CA GLU A 363 8.42 17.27 3.88
C GLU A 363 8.06 17.18 2.39
N LEU A 364 7.82 15.94 1.91
CA LEU A 364 7.22 15.72 0.60
C LEU A 364 5.75 16.17 0.62
N ARG A 365 5.37 17.04 -0.31
CA ARG A 365 3.97 17.39 -0.56
C ARG A 365 3.61 17.07 -1.98
N ILE A 366 2.40 16.58 -2.18
CA ILE A 366 1.90 16.11 -3.48
C ILE A 366 0.60 16.81 -3.85
N LYS A 367 0.37 16.94 -5.16
CA LYS A 367 -0.86 17.49 -5.74
C LYS A 367 -1.20 16.73 -7.01
N GLY A 368 -2.48 16.42 -7.22
CA GLY A 368 -2.95 15.69 -8.39
C GLY A 368 -4.40 15.24 -8.24
N ASP A 369 -4.92 14.63 -9.28
CA ASP A 369 -6.28 14.09 -9.33
C ASP A 369 -6.42 12.71 -8.65
N ASN A 370 -5.32 12.20 -8.09
CA ASN A 370 -5.27 10.99 -7.26
C ASN A 370 -5.54 11.24 -5.77
N LEU A 371 -5.70 12.50 -5.35
CA LEU A 371 -5.83 12.83 -3.93
C LEU A 371 -7.25 12.60 -3.41
N MET A 372 -7.34 12.26 -2.11
CA MET A 372 -8.60 12.21 -1.38
C MET A 372 -9.28 13.59 -1.34
N ASN A 373 -10.61 13.60 -1.20
CA ASN A 373 -11.36 14.82 -0.93
C ASN A 373 -11.27 15.30 0.52
N GLY A 374 -10.62 14.52 1.39
CA GLY A 374 -10.51 14.77 2.82
C GLY A 374 -10.83 13.52 3.63
N TYR A 375 -10.93 13.67 4.95
CA TYR A 375 -11.31 12.59 5.84
C TYR A 375 -12.80 12.65 6.18
N TRP A 376 -13.49 11.52 6.16
CA TRP A 376 -14.92 11.42 6.44
C TRP A 376 -15.26 11.98 7.83
N SER A 377 -16.14 12.99 7.87
CA SER A 377 -16.59 13.67 9.10
C SER A 377 -15.46 14.13 10.03
N ASP A 378 -14.31 14.53 9.46
CA ASP A 378 -13.14 15.00 10.21
C ASP A 378 -12.49 16.20 9.50
N GLU A 379 -13.17 17.35 9.59
CA GLU A 379 -12.76 18.60 8.94
C GLU A 379 -11.42 19.10 9.49
N GLU A 380 -11.19 18.96 10.79
CA GLU A 380 -9.94 19.38 11.42
C GLU A 380 -8.75 18.59 10.85
N ALA A 381 -8.86 17.26 10.78
CA ALA A 381 -7.81 16.44 10.19
C ALA A 381 -7.64 16.71 8.70
N THR A 382 -8.72 17.03 7.99
CA THR A 382 -8.67 17.40 6.57
C THR A 382 -7.90 18.69 6.38
N ASN A 383 -8.20 19.75 7.14
CA ASN A 383 -7.51 21.03 7.09
C ASN A 383 -6.03 20.91 7.49
N GLN A 384 -5.72 19.99 8.42
CA GLN A 384 -4.32 19.70 8.78
C GLN A 384 -3.57 18.95 7.67
N ALA A 385 -4.25 18.11 6.88
CA ALA A 385 -3.64 17.31 5.83
C ALA A 385 -3.26 18.11 4.59
N PHE A 386 -3.92 19.21 4.31
CA PHE A 386 -3.62 20.06 3.15
C PHE A 386 -2.97 21.39 3.57
N ASP A 387 -2.17 21.98 2.69
CA ASP A 387 -1.75 23.37 2.83
C ASP A 387 -2.74 24.33 2.13
N GLU A 388 -2.53 25.65 2.28
CA GLU A 388 -3.41 26.70 1.75
C GLU A 388 -3.57 26.64 0.21
N ASP A 389 -2.58 26.08 -0.50
CA ASP A 389 -2.60 25.91 -1.95
C ASP A 389 -3.16 24.54 -2.39
N GLY A 390 -3.68 23.73 -1.46
CA GLY A 390 -4.27 22.41 -1.73
C GLY A 390 -3.24 21.30 -1.99
N TRP A 391 -2.01 21.43 -1.49
CA TRP A 391 -1.03 20.34 -1.51
C TRP A 391 -1.23 19.44 -0.31
N LEU A 392 -1.33 18.15 -0.56
CA LEU A 392 -1.36 17.15 0.51
C LEU A 392 0.01 17.06 1.18
N LYS A 393 0.05 17.29 2.49
CA LYS A 393 1.19 17.08 3.36
C LYS A 393 1.28 15.58 3.67
N THR A 394 2.30 14.90 3.15
CA THR A 394 2.41 13.45 3.30
C THR A 394 2.85 13.01 4.70
N GLY A 395 3.46 13.93 5.45
CA GLY A 395 4.13 13.63 6.71
C GLY A 395 5.42 12.82 6.53
N ASP A 396 5.84 12.57 5.29
CA ASP A 396 7.07 11.86 4.98
C ASP A 396 8.17 12.85 4.59
N LEU A 397 9.35 12.65 5.14
CA LEU A 397 10.56 13.42 4.80
C LEU A 397 11.19 12.81 3.55
N ALA A 398 11.56 13.67 2.60
CA ALA A 398 12.12 13.23 1.33
C ALA A 398 13.25 14.11 0.83
N LYS A 399 14.15 13.48 0.09
CA LYS A 399 15.13 14.14 -0.79
C LYS A 399 14.76 13.82 -2.23
N VAL A 400 15.08 14.74 -3.14
CA VAL A 400 14.89 14.54 -4.58
C VAL A 400 16.20 14.90 -5.27
N ASP A 401 16.68 14.01 -6.13
CA ASP A 401 17.90 14.24 -6.89
C ASP A 401 17.63 15.10 -8.14
N GLU A 402 18.69 15.41 -8.87
CA GLU A 402 18.64 16.21 -10.11
C GLU A 402 17.87 15.54 -11.26
N ASN A 403 17.70 14.22 -11.21
CA ASN A 403 16.95 13.44 -12.17
C ASN A 403 15.46 13.35 -11.82
N GLY A 404 15.07 13.73 -10.60
CA GLY A 404 13.70 13.68 -10.11
C GLY A 404 13.35 12.39 -9.37
N TYR A 405 14.35 11.57 -9.01
CA TYR A 405 14.15 10.40 -8.15
C TYR A 405 13.92 10.82 -6.70
N ILE A 406 12.93 10.20 -6.08
CA ILE A 406 12.51 10.49 -4.70
C ILE A 406 13.10 9.46 -3.75
N TYR A 407 13.65 9.93 -2.64
CA TYR A 407 14.19 9.14 -1.55
C TYR A 407 13.45 9.52 -0.28
N ILE A 408 12.71 8.57 0.30
CA ILE A 408 12.02 8.78 1.58
C ILE A 408 13.05 8.52 2.69
N VAL A 409 13.30 9.53 3.52
CA VAL A 409 14.32 9.50 4.56
C VAL A 409 13.74 9.40 5.97
N GLY A 410 12.42 9.34 6.12
CA GLY A 410 11.74 9.16 7.40
C GLY A 410 10.35 9.75 7.45
N ARG A 411 9.77 9.74 8.67
CA ARG A 411 8.47 10.34 8.95
C ARG A 411 8.55 11.43 9.99
N ILE A 412 7.90 12.55 9.75
CA ILE A 412 7.88 13.70 10.68
C ILE A 412 7.44 13.27 12.09
N LYS A 413 6.40 12.45 12.19
CA LYS A 413 5.87 11.98 13.48
C LYS A 413 6.78 11.00 14.23
N ASN A 414 7.75 10.40 13.55
CA ASN A 414 8.69 9.45 14.14
C ASN A 414 10.02 10.11 14.55
N LEU A 415 10.20 11.40 14.21
CA LEU A 415 11.43 12.11 14.55
C LEU A 415 11.73 12.05 16.06
N ILE A 416 12.94 11.68 16.39
CA ILE A 416 13.49 11.80 17.74
C ILE A 416 13.93 13.24 17.93
N ILE A 417 13.29 13.96 18.84
CA ILE A 417 13.63 15.35 19.16
C ILE A 417 14.59 15.33 20.35
N LEU A 418 15.84 15.66 20.08
CA LEU A 418 16.89 15.70 21.10
C LEU A 418 16.81 16.97 21.96
N PRO A 419 17.39 16.98 23.18
CA PRO A 419 17.36 18.13 24.07
C PRO A 419 17.99 19.40 23.51
N ASN A 420 18.91 19.26 22.55
CA ASN A 420 19.55 20.40 21.84
C ASN A 420 18.69 20.95 20.69
N GLY A 421 17.46 20.43 20.48
CA GLY A 421 16.53 20.82 19.43
C GLY A 421 16.80 20.21 18.05
N GLU A 422 17.79 19.32 17.93
CA GLU A 422 18.03 18.59 16.68
C GLU A 422 17.00 17.46 16.49
N ASN A 423 16.61 17.24 15.24
CA ASN A 423 15.67 16.20 14.84
C ASN A 423 16.44 15.06 14.14
N VAL A 424 16.21 13.84 14.59
CA VAL A 424 16.84 12.64 14.04
C VAL A 424 15.74 11.70 13.51
N SER A 425 15.85 11.32 12.23
CA SER A 425 14.99 10.28 11.66
C SER A 425 15.49 8.90 12.10
N PRO A 426 14.69 8.11 12.81
CA PRO A 426 15.04 6.73 13.13
C PRO A 426 15.26 5.89 11.88
N GLU A 427 14.43 6.08 10.88
CA GLU A 427 14.46 5.32 9.62
C GLU A 427 15.78 5.53 8.87
N GLU A 428 16.31 6.75 8.86
CA GLU A 428 17.62 7.06 8.24
C GLU A 428 18.77 6.27 8.90
N LEU A 429 18.70 6.08 10.20
CA LEU A 429 19.69 5.31 10.93
C LEU A 429 19.49 3.80 10.74
N GLU A 430 18.25 3.32 10.79
CA GLU A 430 17.91 1.91 10.59
C GLU A 430 18.39 1.41 9.22
N GLU A 431 18.22 2.23 8.16
CA GLU A 431 18.63 1.90 6.80
C GLU A 431 20.13 1.57 6.68
N ILE A 432 20.98 2.21 7.48
CA ILE A 432 22.41 1.93 7.50
C ILE A 432 22.67 0.49 7.96
N PHE A 433 21.93 0.04 8.99
CA PHE A 433 22.13 -1.28 9.58
C PHE A 433 21.49 -2.41 8.78
N TYR A 434 20.44 -2.14 8.03
CA TYR A 434 19.85 -3.14 7.11
C TYR A 434 20.82 -3.60 6.00
N LYS A 435 21.90 -2.88 5.75
CA LYS A 435 22.96 -3.28 4.81
C LYS A 435 23.84 -4.42 5.35
N SER A 436 23.81 -4.67 6.66
CA SER A 436 24.58 -5.74 7.31
C SER A 436 23.88 -7.10 7.19
N GLU A 437 24.63 -8.15 6.87
CA GLU A 437 24.15 -9.53 6.83
C GLU A 437 23.72 -10.06 8.20
N TYR A 438 24.28 -9.50 9.29
CA TYR A 438 23.98 -9.91 10.67
C TYR A 438 22.65 -9.35 11.19
N VAL A 439 22.09 -8.35 10.54
CA VAL A 439 20.82 -7.70 10.93
C VAL A 439 19.67 -8.33 10.19
N GLN A 440 18.74 -8.95 10.93
CA GLN A 440 17.44 -9.34 10.41
C GLN A 440 16.50 -8.15 10.44
N ASP A 441 16.40 -7.48 11.60
CA ASP A 441 15.60 -6.29 11.80
C ASP A 441 16.25 -5.37 12.84
N CYS A 442 15.90 -4.08 12.82
CA CYS A 442 16.30 -3.15 13.86
C CYS A 442 15.28 -2.05 14.07
N LEU A 443 15.29 -1.45 15.26
CA LEU A 443 14.41 -0.36 15.64
C LEU A 443 15.22 0.71 16.37
N VAL A 444 15.35 1.88 15.75
CA VAL A 444 15.91 3.07 16.38
C VAL A 444 14.81 3.84 17.08
N LYS A 445 15.05 4.26 18.31
CA LYS A 445 14.08 4.97 19.15
C LYS A 445 14.74 5.94 20.11
N GLU A 446 13.93 6.84 20.66
CA GLU A 446 14.32 7.59 21.85
C GLU A 446 14.52 6.61 23.02
N ASP A 447 15.60 6.76 23.73
CA ASP A 447 15.93 5.97 24.91
C ASP A 447 16.55 6.87 25.98
N GLU A 448 16.85 6.32 27.15
CA GLU A 448 17.45 7.05 28.25
C GLU A 448 18.76 6.38 28.71
N LEU A 449 19.78 7.20 28.93
CA LEU A 449 21.05 6.78 29.49
C LEU A 449 21.50 7.80 30.56
N ASN A 450 21.64 7.35 31.82
CA ASN A 450 22.02 8.18 32.96
C ASN A 450 21.12 9.44 33.12
N GLY A 451 19.81 9.30 32.96
CA GLY A 451 18.84 10.38 33.08
C GLY A 451 18.83 11.38 31.91
N LYS A 452 19.50 11.08 30.81
CA LYS A 452 19.52 11.90 29.60
C LYS A 452 18.90 11.17 28.43
N LYS A 453 18.08 11.88 27.65
CA LYS A 453 17.55 11.38 26.38
C LYS A 453 18.67 11.13 25.39
N VAL A 454 18.69 9.94 24.81
CA VAL A 454 19.68 9.48 23.84
C VAL A 454 19.01 8.73 22.70
N ILE A 455 19.75 8.48 21.64
CA ILE A 455 19.33 7.57 20.57
C ILE A 455 19.72 6.16 20.96
N GLY A 456 18.73 5.27 21.08
CA GLY A 456 18.91 3.85 21.28
C GLY A 456 18.58 3.05 20.02
N ILE A 457 19.15 1.86 19.90
CA ILE A 457 18.84 0.88 18.86
C ILE A 457 18.60 -0.51 19.45
N GLU A 458 17.54 -1.16 19.00
CA GLU A 458 17.29 -2.58 19.26
C GLU A 458 17.55 -3.37 17.99
N PHE A 459 18.34 -4.43 18.06
CA PHE A 459 18.61 -5.33 16.95
C PHE A 459 17.93 -6.68 17.13
N LEU A 460 17.35 -7.20 16.07
CA LEU A 460 17.02 -8.61 15.91
C LEU A 460 18.09 -9.23 15.01
N PRO A 461 18.96 -10.12 15.54
CA PRO A 461 20.00 -10.76 14.76
C PRO A 461 19.44 -11.69 13.69
N ASN A 462 20.13 -11.80 12.56
CA ASN A 462 19.87 -12.84 11.57
C ASN A 462 20.37 -14.17 12.11
N ALA A 463 19.44 -15.06 12.47
CA ALA A 463 19.73 -16.33 13.15
C ALA A 463 20.76 -17.20 12.39
N GLU A 464 20.71 -17.24 11.06
CA GLU A 464 21.67 -18.00 10.25
C GLU A 464 23.07 -17.38 10.28
N ALA A 465 23.16 -16.07 10.23
CA ALA A 465 24.45 -15.36 10.23
C ALA A 465 25.17 -15.46 11.59
N VAL A 466 24.42 -15.57 12.69
CA VAL A 466 25.01 -15.63 14.05
C VAL A 466 24.94 -17.02 14.69
N LYS A 467 24.54 -18.08 13.98
CA LYS A 467 24.28 -19.41 14.52
C LYS A 467 25.44 -20.05 15.31
N ASN A 468 26.67 -19.63 15.05
CA ASN A 468 27.87 -20.18 15.71
C ASN A 468 28.42 -19.21 16.79
N MET A 469 27.69 -18.16 17.15
CA MET A 469 28.10 -17.14 18.11
C MET A 469 27.32 -17.28 19.42
N ASN A 470 27.97 -17.05 20.54
CA ASN A 470 27.31 -16.91 21.84
C ASN A 470 26.74 -15.48 22.01
N GLU A 471 25.98 -15.26 23.09
CA GLU A 471 25.30 -13.95 23.33
C GLU A 471 26.30 -12.78 23.48
N GLU A 472 27.45 -13.02 24.08
CA GLU A 472 28.49 -12.01 24.26
C GLU A 472 29.17 -11.64 22.92
N GLU A 473 29.44 -12.64 22.09
CA GLU A 473 30.00 -12.45 20.75
C GLU A 473 29.02 -11.68 19.85
N ILE A 474 27.72 -12.01 19.91
CA ILE A 474 26.66 -11.29 19.18
C ILE A 474 26.61 -9.84 19.65
N TYR A 475 26.57 -9.58 20.97
CA TYR A 475 26.55 -8.22 21.51
C TYR A 475 27.77 -7.41 21.06
N ASN A 476 28.99 -7.99 21.15
CA ASN A 476 30.21 -7.35 20.73
C ASN A 476 30.23 -7.02 19.22
N LEU A 477 29.71 -7.92 18.38
CA LEU A 477 29.53 -7.69 16.94
C LEU A 477 28.67 -6.46 16.67
N PHE A 478 27.48 -6.39 17.27
CA PHE A 478 26.57 -5.25 17.07
C PHE A 478 27.12 -3.96 17.67
N ARG A 479 27.82 -4.04 18.81
CA ARG A 479 28.53 -2.90 19.39
C ARG A 479 29.60 -2.37 18.44
N GLN A 480 30.34 -3.24 17.78
CA GLN A 480 31.34 -2.85 16.78
C GLN A 480 30.67 -2.19 15.58
N LEU A 481 29.57 -2.77 15.03
CA LEU A 481 28.80 -2.17 13.94
C LEU A 481 28.34 -0.75 14.28
N VAL A 482 27.77 -0.54 15.47
CA VAL A 482 27.36 0.80 15.93
C VAL A 482 28.56 1.74 16.10
N THR A 483 29.66 1.25 16.63
CA THR A 483 30.87 2.06 16.82
C THR A 483 31.43 2.56 15.49
N GLU A 484 31.51 1.68 14.48
CA GLU A 484 31.97 2.07 13.14
C GLU A 484 30.98 3.02 12.45
N THR A 485 29.69 2.76 12.57
CA THR A 485 28.65 3.64 12.04
C THR A 485 28.72 5.04 12.68
N ASN A 486 28.85 5.11 13.99
CA ASN A 486 28.96 6.39 14.71
C ASN A 486 30.14 7.27 14.26
N LYS A 487 31.23 6.68 13.76
CA LYS A 487 32.37 7.46 13.21
C LYS A 487 31.96 8.24 11.94
N THR A 488 30.95 7.78 11.21
CA THR A 488 30.49 8.41 9.98
C THR A 488 29.33 9.39 10.22
N LEU A 489 28.74 9.36 11.42
CA LEU A 489 27.58 10.16 11.76
C LEU A 489 27.97 11.47 12.48
N PRO A 490 27.21 12.56 12.24
CA PRO A 490 27.28 13.75 13.07
C PRO A 490 27.04 13.39 14.55
N THR A 491 27.69 14.09 15.47
CA THR A 491 27.62 13.78 16.91
C THR A 491 26.20 13.67 17.45
N TYR A 492 25.29 14.50 16.99
CA TYR A 492 23.89 14.48 17.43
C TYR A 492 23.08 13.28 16.92
N LYS A 493 23.56 12.57 15.88
CA LYS A 493 22.93 11.35 15.36
C LYS A 493 23.53 10.07 15.91
N GLN A 494 24.57 10.15 16.74
CA GLN A 494 25.25 8.97 17.24
C GLN A 494 24.38 8.16 18.20
N ILE A 495 24.39 6.84 18.01
CA ILE A 495 23.67 5.88 18.82
C ILE A 495 24.45 5.63 20.10
N SER A 496 23.79 5.79 21.25
CA SER A 496 24.42 5.71 22.57
C SER A 496 24.02 4.47 23.36
N LYS A 497 22.93 3.79 22.96
CA LYS A 497 22.45 2.59 23.67
C LYS A 497 22.09 1.49 22.68
N ILE A 498 22.48 0.26 23.00
CA ILE A 498 22.29 -0.93 22.16
C ILE A 498 21.59 -2.00 22.98
N SER A 499 20.60 -2.66 22.37
CA SER A 499 19.98 -3.86 22.91
C SER A 499 19.79 -4.92 21.82
N ILE A 500 19.86 -6.19 22.23
CA ILE A 500 19.69 -7.33 21.35
C ILE A 500 18.40 -8.05 21.73
N ARG A 501 17.54 -8.26 20.75
CA ARG A 501 16.28 -9.00 20.91
C ARG A 501 16.48 -10.48 20.63
N LYS A 502 15.71 -11.30 21.34
CA LYS A 502 15.58 -12.75 21.07
C LYS A 502 14.29 -13.09 20.32
N GLU A 503 13.30 -12.21 20.39
CA GLU A 503 11.98 -12.37 19.76
C GLU A 503 11.75 -11.29 18.70
N ASP A 504 10.95 -11.63 17.68
CA ASP A 504 10.59 -10.71 16.61
C ASP A 504 9.88 -9.46 17.15
N PHE A 505 9.95 -8.38 16.39
CA PHE A 505 9.20 -7.16 16.68
C PHE A 505 7.70 -7.39 16.50
N LYS A 506 6.90 -6.73 17.32
CA LYS A 506 5.46 -6.64 17.05
C LYS A 506 5.24 -5.95 15.71
N ARG A 507 4.35 -6.53 14.90
CA ARG A 507 4.07 -6.01 13.56
C ARG A 507 2.61 -5.58 13.44
N THR A 508 2.37 -4.57 12.62
CA THR A 508 1.03 -4.16 12.21
C THR A 508 0.42 -5.19 11.24
N ASN A 509 -0.87 -5.05 10.91
CA ASN A 509 -1.52 -5.89 9.89
C ASN A 509 -0.86 -5.79 8.50
N ALA A 510 -0.14 -4.70 8.23
CA ALA A 510 0.68 -4.53 7.04
C ALA A 510 2.12 -5.02 7.21
N MET A 511 2.40 -5.88 8.21
CA MET A 511 3.70 -6.47 8.53
C MET A 511 4.83 -5.45 8.83
N LYS A 512 4.49 -4.20 9.14
CA LYS A 512 5.47 -3.18 9.58
C LYS A 512 5.79 -3.36 11.06
N ILE A 513 7.04 -3.08 11.46
CA ILE A 513 7.41 -2.99 12.87
C ILE A 513 6.56 -1.91 13.56
N SER A 514 5.91 -2.29 14.66
CA SER A 514 5.20 -1.33 15.51
C SER A 514 6.20 -0.57 16.36
N ARG A 515 6.18 0.77 16.28
CA ARG A 515 7.02 1.65 17.12
C ARG A 515 6.40 1.96 18.49
N ASN A 516 5.21 1.39 18.76
CA ASN A 516 4.46 1.54 20.02
C ASN A 516 4.53 0.27 20.86
#